data_5f1a905569e76444f6768770fc0db416
#
_entry.id   5f1a905569e76444f6768770fc0db416
#
_cell.length_a   1.000
_cell.length_b   1.000
_cell.length_c   1.000
_cell.angle_alpha   90.00
_cell.angle_beta   90.00
_cell.angle_gamma   90.00
#
_symmetry.space_group_name_H-M   'P 1'
#
loop_
_entity.id
_entity.type
_entity.pdbx_description
1 polymer ?
#
loop_
_entity_poly.entity_id
_entity_poly.type
_entity_poly.pdbx_seq_one_letter_code
_entity_poly.pdbx_strand_id
1 'polypeptide(L)'
;MEIGSGSGEHGVAFQKRFPKIIWQTSDPELLHRKSISSWIEHEDLTKKMPQPLEIDVEKIPWKIPLRLAHSLQGIVSINMIHVAEWSCTVALFREAGKLLNK
;
A
#
# COMPACT_ATOMS: atom_id res chain seq x y z
N MET A 1 2.89 -0.73 5.10
CA MET A 1 2.50 -0.40 3.71
C MET A 1 1.70 -1.53 3.11
N GLU A 2 0.66 -1.20 2.39
CA GLU A 2 -0.19 -2.18 1.71
C GLU A 2 0.04 -2.13 0.21
N ILE A 3 0.19 -3.31 -0.41
CA ILE A 3 0.33 -3.45 -1.86
C ILE A 3 -1.00 -3.92 -2.43
N GLY A 4 -1.44 -3.29 -3.51
CA GLY A 4 -2.69 -3.66 -4.16
C GLY A 4 -3.91 -3.36 -3.31
N SER A 5 -4.02 -2.12 -2.85
CA SER A 5 -5.07 -1.72 -1.90
C SER A 5 -6.49 -1.72 -2.48
N GLY A 6 -6.62 -1.79 -3.79
CA GLY A 6 -7.92 -1.81 -4.46
C GLY A 6 -8.73 -0.54 -4.18
N SER A 7 -9.99 -0.70 -3.82
CA SER A 7 -10.89 0.44 -3.56
C SER A 7 -10.53 1.23 -2.31
N GLY A 8 -9.76 0.66 -1.39
CA GLY A 8 -9.31 1.33 -0.18
C GLY A 8 -10.14 1.10 1.07
N GLU A 9 -11.25 0.37 0.97
CA GLU A 9 -12.12 0.13 2.12
C GLU A 9 -11.38 -0.55 3.28
N HIS A 10 -10.59 -1.58 2.99
CA HIS A 10 -9.85 -2.31 4.01
C HIS A 10 -8.77 -1.45 4.64
N GLY A 11 -8.00 -0.73 3.83
CA GLY A 11 -6.93 0.13 4.33
C GLY A 11 -7.44 1.20 5.27
N VAL A 12 -8.53 1.86 4.88
CA VAL A 12 -9.16 2.89 5.71
C VAL A 12 -9.71 2.31 7.00
N ALA A 13 -10.33 1.13 6.93
CA ALA A 13 -10.85 0.44 8.12
C ALA A 13 -9.70 0.10 9.09
N PHE A 14 -8.58 -0.40 8.57
CA PHE A 14 -7.40 -0.70 9.39
C PHE A 14 -6.80 0.56 10.02
N GLN A 15 -6.70 1.65 9.26
CA GLN A 15 -6.18 2.89 9.81
C GLN A 15 -7.05 3.41 10.97
N LYS A 16 -8.37 3.31 10.84
CA LYS A 16 -9.29 3.70 11.90
C LYS A 16 -9.14 2.80 13.13
N ARG A 17 -9.00 1.50 12.89
CA ARG A 17 -8.87 0.52 13.97
C ARG A 17 -7.55 0.64 14.73
N PHE A 18 -6.48 1.02 14.04
CA PHE A 18 -5.12 1.11 14.60
C PHE A 18 -4.56 2.52 14.40
N PRO A 19 -5.04 3.50 15.17
CA PRO A 19 -4.68 4.91 14.92
C PRO A 19 -3.22 5.25 15.22
N LYS A 20 -2.50 4.38 15.91
CA LYS A 20 -1.07 4.60 16.20
C LYS A 20 -0.16 4.11 15.09
N ILE A 21 -0.69 3.34 14.15
CA ILE A 21 0.05 2.87 12.99
C ILE A 21 -0.27 3.79 11.81
N ILE A 22 0.73 4.10 11.01
CA ILE A 22 0.50 4.84 9.77
C ILE A 22 0.33 3.82 8.65
N TRP A 23 -0.86 3.75 8.10
CA TRP A 23 -1.21 2.81 7.03
C TRP A 23 -1.02 3.46 5.68
N GLN A 24 0.01 3.07 4.94
CA GLN A 24 0.28 3.58 3.61
C GLN A 24 -0.29 2.62 2.57
N THR A 25 -1.30 3.08 1.84
CA THR A 25 -1.88 2.32 0.74
C THR A 25 -1.09 2.50 -0.54
N SER A 26 -1.28 1.58 -1.47
CA SER A 26 -0.74 1.71 -2.83
C SER A 26 -1.57 0.89 -3.81
N ASP A 27 -1.64 1.35 -5.05
CA ASP A 27 -2.30 0.61 -6.12
C ASP A 27 -1.80 1.14 -7.46
N PRO A 28 -1.59 0.27 -8.47
CA PRO A 28 -1.13 0.72 -9.78
C PRO A 28 -2.20 1.47 -10.58
N GLU A 29 -3.47 1.26 -10.27
CA GLU A 29 -4.57 1.84 -11.03
C GLU A 29 -5.01 3.18 -10.48
N LEU A 30 -5.09 4.18 -11.37
CA LEU A 30 -5.50 5.53 -11.00
C LEU A 30 -6.91 5.56 -10.39
N LEU A 31 -7.83 4.79 -10.94
CA LEU A 31 -9.20 4.76 -10.41
C LEU A 31 -9.25 4.21 -8.99
N HIS A 32 -8.43 3.20 -8.69
CA HIS A 32 -8.32 2.69 -7.33
C HIS A 32 -7.74 3.75 -6.40
N ARG A 33 -6.68 4.45 -6.82
CA ARG A 33 -6.09 5.51 -6.01
C ARG A 33 -7.07 6.65 -5.74
N LYS A 34 -7.89 6.99 -6.72
CA LYS A 34 -8.95 7.99 -6.53
C LYS A 34 -10.00 7.53 -5.52
N SER A 35 -10.37 6.26 -5.57
CA SER A 35 -11.29 5.68 -4.61
C SER A 35 -10.71 5.72 -3.20
N ILE A 36 -9.43 5.34 -3.05
CA ILE A 36 -8.74 5.39 -1.75
C ILE A 36 -8.74 6.82 -1.20
N SER A 37 -8.40 7.80 -2.03
CA SER A 37 -8.38 9.20 -1.61
C SER A 37 -9.77 9.68 -1.17
N SER A 38 -10.82 9.25 -1.86
CA SER A 38 -12.20 9.57 -1.48
C SER A 38 -12.57 8.97 -0.13
N TRP A 39 -12.16 7.72 0.13
CA TRP A 39 -12.42 7.09 1.42
C TRP A 39 -11.68 7.78 2.55
N ILE A 40 -10.41 8.16 2.33
CA ILE A 40 -9.61 8.88 3.31
C ILE A 40 -10.30 10.19 3.69
N GLU A 41 -10.77 10.92 2.70
CA GLU A 41 -11.48 12.19 2.90
C GLU A 41 -12.82 11.97 3.59
N HIS A 42 -13.61 11.01 3.12
CA HIS A 42 -14.93 10.70 3.67
C HIS A 42 -14.85 10.31 5.16
N GLU A 43 -13.83 9.58 5.54
CA GLU A 43 -13.62 9.13 6.92
C GLU A 43 -12.81 10.11 7.77
N ASP A 44 -12.53 11.29 7.23
CA ASP A 44 -11.80 12.36 7.93
C ASP A 44 -10.41 11.91 8.42
N LEU A 45 -9.68 11.21 7.55
CA LEU A 45 -8.37 10.67 7.88
C LEU A 45 -7.23 11.41 7.18
N THR A 46 -7.48 12.54 6.54
CA THR A 46 -6.48 13.25 5.74
C THR A 46 -5.24 13.65 6.51
N LYS A 47 -5.36 13.88 7.82
CA LYS A 47 -4.22 14.27 8.66
C LYS A 47 -3.41 13.08 9.18
N LYS A 48 -3.99 11.88 9.18
CA LYS A 48 -3.38 10.70 9.77
C LYS A 48 -2.91 9.68 8.74
N MET A 49 -3.66 9.54 7.66
CA MET A 49 -3.43 8.53 6.65
C MET A 49 -2.86 9.16 5.39
N PRO A 50 -1.67 8.74 4.93
CA PRO A 50 -1.08 9.32 3.72
C PRO A 50 -1.87 8.92 2.47
N GLN A 51 -1.76 9.73 1.43
CA GLN A 51 -2.38 9.44 0.14
C GLN A 51 -1.76 8.19 -0.49
N PRO A 52 -2.51 7.49 -1.34
CA PRO A 52 -2.02 6.24 -1.95
C PRO A 52 -0.85 6.47 -2.89
N LEU A 53 0.09 5.52 -2.90
CA LEU A 53 1.21 5.51 -3.83
C LEU A 53 0.84 4.74 -5.09
N GLU A 54 1.48 5.10 -6.19
CA GLU A 54 1.41 4.34 -7.42
C GLU A 54 2.51 3.29 -7.40
N ILE A 55 2.15 2.04 -7.12
CA ILE A 55 3.09 0.92 -7.14
C ILE A 55 2.50 -0.20 -7.97
N ASP A 56 3.19 -0.52 -9.06
CA ASP A 56 2.95 -1.73 -9.83
C ASP A 56 3.97 -2.75 -9.34
N VAL A 57 3.50 -3.83 -8.74
CA VAL A 57 4.36 -4.81 -8.07
C VAL A 57 5.40 -5.41 -9.01
N GLU A 58 5.09 -5.54 -10.31
CA GLU A 58 6.02 -6.10 -11.29
C GLU A 58 7.08 -5.12 -11.78
N LYS A 59 6.87 -3.83 -11.58
CA LYS A 59 7.82 -2.79 -12.00
C LYS A 59 8.79 -2.48 -10.87
N ILE A 60 9.88 -3.21 -10.83
CA ILE A 60 10.91 -3.09 -9.80
C ILE A 60 12.12 -2.32 -10.34
N PRO A 61 12.86 -1.59 -9.44
CA PRO A 61 12.55 -1.36 -8.04
C PRO A 61 11.34 -0.44 -7.86
N TRP A 62 10.58 -0.65 -6.79
CA TRP A 62 9.44 0.21 -6.50
C TRP A 62 9.90 1.62 -6.13
N LYS A 63 9.23 2.62 -6.69
CA LYS A 63 9.52 4.03 -6.37
C LYS A 63 8.81 4.41 -5.10
N ILE A 64 9.52 4.32 -3.99
CA ILE A 64 9.00 4.63 -2.66
C ILE A 64 9.77 5.82 -2.12
N PRO A 65 9.09 6.83 -1.54
CA PRO A 65 9.79 7.94 -0.91
C PRO A 65 10.80 7.44 0.13
N LEU A 66 12.01 8.00 0.14
CA LEU A 66 13.08 7.55 1.03
C LEU A 66 12.64 7.55 2.49
N ARG A 67 11.91 8.58 2.91
CA ARG A 67 11.41 8.67 4.28
C ARG A 67 10.57 7.46 4.65
N LEU A 68 9.68 7.03 3.76
CA LEU A 68 8.85 5.86 3.98
C LEU A 68 9.68 4.59 3.96
N ALA A 69 10.57 4.44 2.99
CA ALA A 69 11.42 3.25 2.86
C ALA A 69 12.25 3.01 4.12
N HIS A 70 12.72 4.06 4.77
CA HIS A 70 13.51 3.93 6.00
C HIS A 70 12.67 3.62 7.24
N SER A 71 11.37 3.87 7.20
CA SER A 71 10.50 3.68 8.35
C SER A 71 9.55 2.50 8.24
N LEU A 72 9.62 1.71 7.16
CA LEU A 72 8.73 0.57 6.96
C LEU A 72 8.94 -0.50 8.02
N GLN A 73 7.85 -0.89 8.66
CA GLN A 73 7.82 -1.95 9.66
C GLN A 73 7.12 -3.22 9.17
N GLY A 74 6.33 -3.10 8.11
CA GLY A 74 5.63 -4.25 7.54
C GLY A 74 5.07 -3.95 6.17
N ILE A 75 4.86 -5.00 5.40
CA ILE A 75 4.23 -4.93 4.08
C ILE A 75 3.11 -5.95 4.05
N VAL A 76 1.93 -5.50 3.65
CA VAL A 76 0.71 -6.31 3.63
C VAL A 76 0.17 -6.38 2.20
N SER A 77 -0.27 -7.54 1.79
CA SER A 77 -0.96 -7.71 0.51
C SER A 77 -2.17 -8.60 0.74
N ILE A 78 -3.35 -8.06 0.49
CA ILE A 78 -4.62 -8.77 0.69
C ILE A 78 -5.23 -9.04 -0.67
N ASN A 79 -5.55 -10.30 -0.95
CA ASN A 79 -6.19 -10.75 -2.21
C ASN A 79 -5.36 -10.58 -3.48
N MET A 80 -4.15 -10.04 -3.42
CA MET A 80 -3.34 -9.84 -4.62
C MET A 80 -2.93 -11.18 -5.25
N ILE A 81 -2.59 -12.17 -4.42
CA ILE A 81 -2.12 -13.47 -4.91
C ILE A 81 -3.22 -14.22 -5.67
N HIS A 82 -4.48 -13.99 -5.33
CA HIS A 82 -5.61 -14.64 -5.99
C HIS A 82 -5.90 -14.10 -7.39
N VAL A 83 -5.55 -12.84 -7.66
CA VAL A 83 -5.93 -12.16 -8.91
C VAL A 83 -4.74 -11.78 -9.78
N ALA A 84 -3.51 -11.89 -9.26
CA ALA A 84 -2.30 -11.51 -9.96
C ALA A 84 -1.55 -12.74 -10.48
N GLU A 85 -0.71 -12.52 -11.48
CA GLU A 85 0.15 -13.58 -12.02
C GLU A 85 1.23 -13.95 -11.00
N TRP A 86 1.82 -15.15 -11.17
CA TRP A 86 2.88 -15.64 -10.30
C TRP A 86 4.09 -14.70 -10.26
N SER A 87 4.40 -14.03 -11.38
CA SER A 87 5.47 -13.04 -11.44
C SER A 87 5.28 -11.90 -10.44
N CYS A 88 4.02 -11.51 -10.18
CA CYS A 88 3.70 -10.49 -9.19
C CYS A 88 4.06 -10.96 -7.78
N THR A 89 3.80 -12.23 -7.48
CA THR A 89 4.14 -12.81 -6.18
C THR A 89 5.64 -12.83 -5.97
N VAL A 90 6.41 -13.24 -6.99
CA VAL A 90 7.87 -13.27 -6.91
C VAL A 90 8.40 -11.85 -6.69
N ALA A 91 7.90 -10.87 -7.45
CA ALA A 91 8.33 -9.47 -7.31
C ALA A 91 8.00 -8.93 -5.92
N LEU A 92 6.81 -9.25 -5.39
CA LEU A 92 6.39 -8.82 -4.06
C LEU A 92 7.39 -9.29 -2.99
N PHE A 93 7.72 -10.58 -2.98
CA PHE A 93 8.63 -11.12 -1.98
C PHE A 93 10.04 -10.57 -2.13
N ARG A 94 10.50 -10.37 -3.36
CA ARG A 94 11.83 -9.82 -3.62
C ARG A 94 11.96 -8.40 -3.07
N GLU A 95 11.00 -7.53 -3.40
CA GLU A 95 11.07 -6.13 -2.97
C GLU A 95 10.78 -5.98 -1.48
N ALA A 96 9.86 -6.77 -0.93
CA ALA A 96 9.60 -6.77 0.50
C ALA A 96 10.85 -7.15 1.28
N GLY A 97 11.59 -8.17 0.80
CA GLY A 97 12.83 -8.59 1.43
C GLY A 97 13.87 -7.47 1.46
N LYS A 98 14.00 -6.73 0.37
CA LYS A 98 14.93 -5.59 0.30
C LYS A 98 14.55 -4.47 1.26
N LEU A 99 13.26 -4.14 1.33
CA LEU A 99 12.76 -3.02 2.12
C LEU A 99 12.75 -3.28 3.62
N LEU A 100 12.50 -4.53 4.02
CA LEU A 100 12.39 -4.90 5.43
C LEU A 100 13.70 -5.36 6.06
N ASN A 101 14.67 -5.74 5.26
CA ASN A 101 16.00 -6.19 5.71
C ASN A 101 17.03 -5.05 5.70
N LYS A 102 16.84 -4.10 6.57
CA LYS A 102 17.76 -2.95 6.63
C LYS A 102 18.68 -3.03 7.82
#